data_3ed0fa66f4459f44d351e7221f71bfc2
#
_entry.id   3ed0fa66f4459f44d351e7221f71bfc2
#
_cell.length_a   1.000
_cell.length_b   1.000
_cell.length_c   1.000
_cell.angle_alpha   90.00
_cell.angle_beta   90.00
_cell.angle_gamma   90.00
#
_symmetry.space_group_name_H-M   'P 1'
#
loop_
_entity.id
_entity.type
_entity.pdbx_description
1 polymer ?
#
loop_
_entity_poly.entity_id
_entity_poly.type
_entity_poly.pdbx_seq_one_letter_code
_entity_poly.pdbx_strand_id
1 'polypeptide(L)'
;MGHVQDEDGQKMSKSKGNAVDPMDALNKFGADAIRWYFYVNSAPWLPNRFHDKAVEEGQRKFLGTLWNTYAFYVLYADIDSFDPTKYSLEYDRLSVMDKWLLSKLNTLVKTVDDYLNNYKITETAR
;
A
#
# COMPACT_ATOMS: atom_id res chain seq x y z
N MET A 1 19.40 -9.97 0.03
CA MET A 1 17.94 -10.07 0.24
C MET A 1 17.64 -11.27 1.12
N GLY A 2 16.67 -11.14 2.04
CA GLY A 2 16.21 -12.25 2.87
C GLY A 2 15.55 -13.36 2.06
N HIS A 3 15.42 -14.55 2.64
CA HIS A 3 14.73 -15.66 1.99
C HIS A 3 13.21 -15.53 2.16
N VAL A 4 12.47 -15.99 1.14
CA VAL A 4 11.03 -16.19 1.28
C VAL A 4 10.80 -17.52 1.99
N GLN A 5 9.97 -17.47 3.03
CA GLN A 5 9.61 -18.59 3.89
C GLN A 5 8.11 -18.88 3.76
N ASP A 6 7.71 -20.11 4.08
CA ASP A 6 6.30 -20.48 4.21
C ASP A 6 5.68 -19.91 5.51
N GLU A 7 4.42 -20.25 5.76
CA GLU A 7 3.67 -19.82 6.94
C GLU A 7 4.36 -20.22 8.26
N ASP A 8 5.00 -21.38 8.29
CA ASP A 8 5.71 -21.92 9.45
C ASP A 8 7.13 -21.35 9.63
N GLY A 9 7.58 -20.48 8.71
CA GLY A 9 8.91 -19.91 8.73
C GLY A 9 9.99 -20.83 8.16
N GLN A 10 9.61 -21.89 7.44
CA GLN A 10 10.54 -22.75 6.75
C GLN A 10 10.91 -22.17 5.38
N LYS A 11 12.17 -22.33 4.98
CA LYS A 11 12.61 -21.92 3.66
C LYS A 11 11.82 -22.69 2.58
N MET A 12 11.17 -21.94 1.68
CA MET A 12 10.46 -22.54 0.55
C MET A 12 11.44 -23.24 -0.40
N SER A 13 11.08 -24.47 -0.79
CA SER A 13 11.80 -25.22 -1.83
C SER A 13 10.86 -26.18 -2.55
N LYS A 14 11.11 -26.41 -3.85
CA LYS A 14 10.34 -27.36 -4.66
C LYS A 14 10.43 -28.79 -4.09
N SER A 15 11.58 -29.17 -3.55
CA SER A 15 11.80 -30.51 -2.99
C SER A 15 11.01 -30.79 -1.71
N LYS A 16 10.62 -29.74 -0.98
CA LYS A 16 9.79 -29.85 0.24
C LYS A 16 8.29 -29.73 -0.04
N GLY A 17 7.91 -29.38 -1.27
CA GLY A 17 6.50 -29.19 -1.63
C GLY A 17 5.83 -27.96 -1.00
N ASN A 18 6.60 -27.07 -0.36
CA ASN A 18 6.09 -25.87 0.30
C ASN A 18 6.34 -24.58 -0.53
N ALA A 19 6.75 -24.73 -1.79
CA ALA A 19 6.97 -23.59 -2.66
C ALA A 19 5.63 -23.11 -3.27
N VAL A 20 5.38 -21.82 -3.22
CA VAL A 20 4.27 -21.18 -3.93
C VAL A 20 4.74 -20.85 -5.35
N ASP A 21 3.93 -21.17 -6.35
CA ASP A 21 4.20 -20.74 -7.72
C ASP A 21 3.96 -19.23 -7.83
N PRO A 22 4.98 -18.45 -8.28
CA PRO A 22 4.82 -16.99 -8.39
C PRO A 22 3.73 -16.57 -9.37
N MET A 23 3.50 -17.35 -10.44
CA MET A 23 2.47 -17.00 -11.43
C MET A 23 1.06 -17.23 -10.87
N ASP A 24 0.86 -18.29 -10.09
CA ASP A 24 -0.42 -18.54 -9.41
C ASP A 24 -0.71 -17.44 -8.38
N ALA A 25 0.29 -17.02 -7.62
CA ALA A 25 0.15 -15.91 -6.69
C ALA A 25 -0.16 -14.58 -7.41
N LEU A 26 0.51 -14.28 -8.52
CA LEU A 26 0.25 -13.09 -9.33
C LEU A 26 -1.15 -13.09 -9.93
N ASN A 27 -1.63 -14.24 -10.43
CA ASN A 27 -2.97 -14.39 -10.98
C ASN A 27 -4.05 -14.22 -9.89
N LYS A 28 -3.76 -14.69 -8.67
CA LYS A 28 -4.71 -14.64 -7.55
C LYS A 28 -4.82 -13.24 -6.93
N PHE A 29 -3.71 -12.59 -6.65
CA PHE A 29 -3.67 -11.34 -5.86
C PHE A 29 -3.38 -10.09 -6.69
N GLY A 30 -2.81 -10.24 -7.88
CA GLY A 30 -2.27 -9.15 -8.67
C GLY A 30 -0.86 -8.73 -8.21
N ALA A 31 -0.11 -8.14 -9.12
CA ALA A 31 1.28 -7.76 -8.88
C ALA A 31 1.42 -6.68 -7.79
N ASP A 32 0.53 -5.71 -7.76
CA ASP A 32 0.61 -4.59 -6.82
C ASP A 32 0.37 -5.03 -5.37
N ALA A 33 -0.57 -5.96 -5.13
CA ALA A 33 -0.81 -6.50 -3.80
C ALA A 33 0.41 -7.27 -3.26
N ILE A 34 1.04 -8.07 -4.11
CA ILE A 34 2.24 -8.83 -3.74
C ILE A 34 3.43 -7.88 -3.49
N ARG A 35 3.65 -6.89 -4.34
CA ARG A 35 4.70 -5.88 -4.16
C ARG A 35 4.50 -5.09 -2.86
N TRP A 36 3.27 -4.62 -2.63
CA TRP A 36 2.90 -3.92 -1.40
C TRP A 36 3.17 -4.78 -0.16
N TYR A 37 2.74 -6.05 -0.20
CA TYR A 37 2.99 -7.00 0.87
C TYR A 37 4.48 -7.09 1.22
N PHE A 38 5.34 -7.28 0.23
CA PHE A 38 6.79 -7.37 0.47
C PHE A 38 7.39 -6.09 1.04
N TYR A 39 6.89 -4.93 0.69
CA TYR A 39 7.38 -3.66 1.25
C TYR A 39 6.96 -3.46 2.70
N VAL A 40 5.72 -3.81 3.03
CA VAL A 40 5.15 -3.60 4.38
C VAL A 40 5.61 -4.65 5.39
N ASN A 41 5.80 -5.90 4.95
CA ASN A 41 5.89 -7.04 5.87
C ASN A 41 7.19 -7.05 6.66
N SER A 42 8.34 -6.99 6.00
CA SER A 42 9.64 -6.98 6.68
C SER A 42 10.70 -6.20 5.91
N ALA A 43 11.76 -5.80 6.63
CA ALA A 43 12.89 -5.15 6.01
C ALA A 43 13.53 -6.07 4.93
N PRO A 44 14.05 -5.50 3.81
CA PRO A 44 14.51 -6.29 2.66
C PRO A 44 15.61 -7.31 2.94
N TRP A 45 16.37 -7.13 4.03
CA TRP A 45 17.44 -8.04 4.44
C TRP A 45 16.99 -9.14 5.40
N LEU A 46 15.76 -9.08 5.89
CA LEU A 46 15.19 -10.09 6.78
C LEU A 46 14.41 -11.15 5.98
N PRO A 47 14.25 -12.37 6.53
CA PRO A 47 13.36 -13.36 5.97
C PRO A 47 11.92 -12.83 5.91
N ASN A 48 11.21 -13.17 4.83
CA ASN A 48 9.85 -12.76 4.61
C ASN A 48 8.95 -13.99 4.51
N ARG A 49 7.98 -14.13 5.41
CA ARG A 49 7.00 -15.22 5.37
C ARG A 49 5.93 -14.87 4.36
N PHE A 50 5.66 -15.77 3.43
CA PHE A 50 4.63 -15.57 2.41
C PHE A 50 3.46 -16.53 2.65
N HIS A 51 2.29 -15.98 2.86
CA HIS A 51 1.04 -16.72 2.94
C HIS A 51 -0.13 -15.84 2.48
N ASP A 52 -1.12 -16.49 1.89
CA ASP A 52 -2.26 -15.86 1.22
C ASP A 52 -2.97 -14.80 2.09
N LYS A 53 -3.31 -15.17 3.31
CA LYS A 53 -4.05 -14.26 4.24
C LYS A 53 -3.31 -12.95 4.50
N ALA A 54 -1.98 -12.98 4.58
CA ALA A 54 -1.21 -11.76 4.84
C ALA A 54 -1.16 -10.84 3.60
N VAL A 55 -1.12 -11.43 2.41
CA VAL A 55 -1.23 -10.66 1.15
C VAL A 55 -2.61 -10.02 1.03
N GLU A 56 -3.69 -10.79 1.27
CA GLU A 56 -5.08 -10.30 1.27
C GLU A 56 -5.29 -9.17 2.29
N GLU A 57 -4.74 -9.31 3.47
CA GLU A 57 -4.85 -8.28 4.51
C GLU A 57 -4.14 -6.98 4.11
N GLY A 58 -2.93 -7.08 3.57
CA GLY A 58 -2.17 -5.93 3.06
C GLY A 58 -2.91 -5.23 1.92
N GLN A 59 -3.45 -5.99 0.97
CA GLN A 59 -4.26 -5.47 -0.13
C GLN A 59 -5.50 -4.74 0.40
N ARG A 60 -6.25 -5.36 1.30
CA ARG A 60 -7.49 -4.80 1.85
C ARG A 60 -7.27 -3.52 2.64
N LYS A 61 -6.24 -3.49 3.50
CA LYS A 61 -6.00 -2.37 4.41
C LYS A 61 -5.55 -1.09 3.70
N PHE A 62 -4.76 -1.20 2.65
CA PHE A 62 -4.23 -0.05 1.94
C PHE A 62 -4.87 0.14 0.57
N LEU A 63 -4.63 -0.77 -0.38
CA LEU A 63 -5.09 -0.61 -1.75
C LEU A 63 -6.62 -0.55 -1.85
N GLY A 64 -7.31 -1.42 -1.10
CA GLY A 64 -8.77 -1.45 -1.05
C GLY A 64 -9.35 -0.17 -0.43
N THR A 65 -8.76 0.34 0.64
CA THR A 65 -9.20 1.59 1.28
C THR A 65 -8.98 2.78 0.36
N LEU A 66 -7.82 2.89 -0.27
CA LEU A 66 -7.52 3.95 -1.24
C LEU A 66 -8.48 3.91 -2.43
N TRP A 67 -8.70 2.73 -2.99
CA TRP A 67 -9.63 2.54 -4.10
C TRP A 67 -11.05 2.94 -3.74
N ASN A 68 -11.55 2.50 -2.59
CA ASN A 68 -12.90 2.83 -2.13
C ASN A 68 -13.07 4.34 -1.89
N THR A 69 -12.05 5.00 -1.35
CA THR A 69 -12.05 6.46 -1.15
C THR A 69 -12.12 7.18 -2.50
N TYR A 70 -11.33 6.75 -3.47
CA TYR A 70 -11.36 7.30 -4.82
C TYR A 70 -12.70 7.04 -5.53
N ALA A 71 -13.21 5.82 -5.46
CA ALA A 71 -14.48 5.46 -6.07
C ALA A 71 -15.66 6.26 -5.48
N PHE A 72 -15.64 6.48 -4.16
CA PHE A 72 -16.62 7.35 -3.49
C PHE A 72 -16.55 8.78 -4.04
N TYR A 73 -15.36 9.34 -4.13
CA TYR A 73 -15.17 10.69 -4.68
C TYR A 73 -15.70 10.80 -6.12
N VAL A 74 -15.29 9.87 -6.99
CA VAL A 74 -15.71 9.87 -8.41
C VAL A 74 -17.21 9.75 -8.55
N LEU A 75 -17.85 8.84 -7.80
CA LEU A 75 -19.29 8.64 -7.83
C LEU A 75 -20.05 9.95 -7.55
N TYR A 76 -19.66 10.66 -6.50
CA TYR A 76 -20.36 11.91 -6.13
C TYR A 76 -19.96 13.08 -7.03
N ALA A 77 -18.73 13.15 -7.49
CA ALA A 77 -18.32 14.13 -8.47
C ALA A 77 -19.11 14.01 -9.78
N ASP A 78 -19.36 12.78 -10.23
CA ASP A 78 -20.18 12.54 -11.43
C ASP A 78 -21.65 12.93 -11.21
N ILE A 79 -22.25 12.56 -10.07
CA ILE A 79 -23.64 12.93 -9.72
C ILE A 79 -23.81 14.45 -9.69
N ASP A 80 -22.86 15.17 -9.08
CA ASP A 80 -22.90 16.62 -8.92
C ASP A 80 -22.36 17.37 -10.15
N SER A 81 -21.89 16.65 -11.18
CA SER A 81 -21.18 17.23 -12.33
C SER A 81 -20.03 18.15 -11.91
N PHE A 82 -19.32 17.77 -10.83
CA PHE A 82 -18.25 18.54 -10.24
C PHE A 82 -16.95 18.37 -11.03
N ASP A 83 -16.43 19.46 -11.52
CA ASP A 83 -15.13 19.53 -12.20
C ASP A 83 -14.11 20.27 -11.32
N PRO A 84 -13.17 19.55 -10.67
CA PRO A 84 -12.22 20.17 -9.75
C PRO A 84 -11.27 21.17 -10.43
N THR A 85 -11.10 21.09 -11.76
CA THR A 85 -10.21 22.01 -12.50
C THR A 85 -10.74 23.43 -12.58
N LYS A 86 -12.04 23.61 -12.31
CA LYS A 86 -12.72 24.91 -12.33
C LYS A 86 -12.60 25.68 -11.01
N TYR A 87 -12.00 25.06 -9.99
CA TYR A 87 -11.90 25.64 -8.65
C TYR A 87 -10.45 25.74 -8.21
N SER A 88 -10.12 26.80 -7.50
CA SER A 88 -8.84 26.94 -6.81
C SER A 88 -9.00 26.64 -5.32
N LEU A 89 -7.95 26.09 -4.72
CA LEU A 89 -7.93 25.86 -3.28
C LEU A 89 -7.72 27.21 -2.55
N GLU A 90 -8.75 27.65 -1.83
CA GLU A 90 -8.70 28.85 -0.98
C GLU A 90 -8.42 28.44 0.47
N TYR A 91 -7.17 28.41 0.86
CA TYR A 91 -6.73 27.88 2.16
C TYR A 91 -7.43 28.57 3.36
N ASP A 92 -7.68 29.87 3.26
CA ASP A 92 -8.30 30.63 4.36
C ASP A 92 -9.77 30.24 4.61
N ARG A 93 -10.43 29.72 3.59
CA ARG A 93 -11.84 29.26 3.65
C ARG A 93 -11.99 27.82 4.14
N LEU A 94 -10.89 27.09 4.25
CA LEU A 94 -10.92 25.71 4.72
C LEU A 94 -11.29 25.61 6.19
N SER A 95 -12.03 24.56 6.53
CA SER A 95 -12.30 24.20 7.93
C SER A 95 -11.01 23.79 8.65
N VAL A 96 -11.07 23.75 10.00
CA VAL A 96 -9.94 23.27 10.81
C VAL A 96 -9.57 21.83 10.45
N MET A 97 -10.58 20.99 10.16
CA MET A 97 -10.35 19.59 9.76
C MET A 97 -9.66 19.46 8.42
N ASP A 98 -10.04 20.28 7.42
CA ASP A 98 -9.40 20.28 6.11
C ASP A 98 -7.93 20.72 6.22
N LYS A 99 -7.66 21.78 6.98
CA LYS A 99 -6.31 22.26 7.26
C LYS A 99 -5.47 21.20 7.97
N TRP A 100 -6.05 20.50 8.94
CA TRP A 100 -5.40 19.39 9.63
C TRP A 100 -5.06 18.26 8.66
N LEU A 101 -5.99 17.85 7.80
CA LEU A 101 -5.78 16.80 6.81
C LEU A 101 -4.66 17.16 5.83
N LEU A 102 -4.67 18.38 5.29
CA LEU A 102 -3.61 18.87 4.40
C LEU A 102 -2.25 18.91 5.09
N SER A 103 -2.21 19.32 6.36
CA SER A 103 -0.98 19.31 7.16
C SER A 103 -0.44 17.88 7.34
N LYS A 104 -1.32 16.90 7.62
CA LYS A 104 -0.95 15.49 7.71
C LYS A 104 -0.44 14.96 6.38
N LEU A 105 -1.11 15.28 5.28
CA LEU A 105 -0.69 14.86 3.93
C LEU A 105 0.69 15.41 3.58
N ASN A 106 0.94 16.70 3.80
CA ASN A 106 2.24 17.31 3.51
C ASN A 106 3.36 16.72 4.37
N THR A 107 3.08 16.44 5.65
CA THR A 107 4.02 15.76 6.54
C THR A 107 4.32 14.35 6.05
N LEU A 108 3.29 13.60 5.63
CA LEU A 108 3.44 12.26 5.07
C LEU A 108 4.32 12.28 3.81
N VAL A 109 4.02 13.16 2.86
CA VAL A 109 4.79 13.29 1.61
C VAL A 109 6.27 13.53 1.91
N LYS A 110 6.57 14.48 2.80
CA LYS A 110 7.95 14.77 3.22
C LYS A 110 8.63 13.56 3.88
N THR A 111 7.93 12.90 4.79
CA THR A 111 8.47 11.73 5.51
C THR A 111 8.76 10.58 4.55
N VAL A 112 7.84 10.31 3.63
CA VAL A 112 7.99 9.27 2.59
C VAL A 112 9.20 9.55 1.71
N ASP A 113 9.34 10.79 1.23
CA ASP A 113 10.47 11.21 0.40
C ASP A 113 11.80 11.04 1.14
N ASP A 114 11.88 11.55 2.37
CA ASP A 114 13.07 11.42 3.22
C ASP A 114 13.43 9.94 3.48
N TYR A 115 12.45 9.09 3.74
CA TYR A 115 12.67 7.68 4.02
C TYR A 115 13.10 6.91 2.77
N LEU A 116 12.49 7.16 1.62
CA LEU A 116 12.89 6.53 0.36
C LEU A 116 14.29 6.93 -0.06
N ASN A 117 14.68 8.19 0.11
CA ASN A 117 16.03 8.67 -0.14
C ASN A 117 17.08 7.97 0.76
N ASN A 118 16.66 7.46 1.92
CA ASN A 118 17.50 6.71 2.86
C ASN A 118 17.27 5.19 2.80
N TYR A 119 16.60 4.67 1.77
CA TYR A 119 16.31 3.24 1.57
C TYR A 119 15.52 2.58 2.71
N LYS A 120 14.75 3.35 3.48
CA LYS A 120 13.87 2.87 4.56
C LYS A 120 12.51 2.44 4.00
N ILE A 121 12.50 1.43 3.14
CA ILE A 121 11.32 1.04 2.36
C ILE A 121 10.17 0.57 3.26
N THR A 122 10.48 -0.27 4.24
CA THR A 122 9.46 -0.84 5.13
C THR A 122 8.85 0.22 6.05
N GLU A 123 9.67 1.11 6.57
CA GLU A 123 9.22 2.25 7.38
C GLU A 123 8.37 3.22 6.57
N THR A 124 8.69 3.40 5.30
CA THR A 124 7.90 4.21 4.36
C THR A 124 6.52 3.63 4.11
N ALA A 125 6.42 2.31 4.00
CA ALA A 125 5.18 1.62 3.66
C ALA A 125 4.24 1.41 4.87
N ARG A 126 4.71 1.62 6.10
CA ARG A 126 3.95 1.52 7.35
C ARG A 126 3.46 2.87 7.85
#